data_e19e95caee2d1507769aa15ef3d15915
#
_entry.id   e19e95caee2d1507769aa15ef3d15915
#
_cell.length_a   1.000
_cell.length_b   1.000
_cell.length_c   1.000
_cell.angle_alpha   90.00
_cell.angle_beta   90.00
_cell.angle_gamma   90.00
#
_symmetry.space_group_name_H-M   'P 1'
#
loop_
_entity.id
_entity.type
_entity.pdbx_description
1 polymer ?
#
loop_
_entity_poly.entity_id
_entity_poly.type
_entity_poly.pdbx_seq_one_letter_code
_entity_poly.pdbx_strand_id
1 'polypeptide(L)'
;RIVISGLSGGSGKTLLSLGLTRAFRQRGRRVMPAKKGPDYIDAAWLGIAAGRPAANPDPYFLPLEELPSALVRSAGSPFFNDVSPDIAVIEGNRGLYDGRDLMGSCSTAQVALALGAPVVLAVNCTKMTRTTAAIVAGIASFVPELRFAGVVLNNVGNPRHAAQVRQAVEYYTDIPVLGALPRLRENPLPERHMGLSLDTADDTVH
;
A
#
# COMPACT_ATOMS: atom_id res chain seq x y z
N ARG A 1 -5.22 8.27 -7.74
CA ARG A 1 -4.58 6.97 -7.48
C ARG A 1 -3.39 7.14 -6.56
N ILE A 2 -3.19 6.17 -5.66
CA ILE A 2 -2.04 6.07 -4.76
C ILE A 2 -1.55 4.63 -4.73
N VAL A 3 -0.26 4.43 -4.53
CA VAL A 3 0.34 3.11 -4.31
C VAL A 3 0.78 3.00 -2.85
N ILE A 4 0.31 1.98 -2.16
CA ILE A 4 0.73 1.66 -0.80
C ILE A 4 1.87 0.64 -0.87
N SER A 5 3.03 1.00 -0.35
CA SER A 5 4.18 0.12 -0.32
C SER A 5 4.85 0.10 1.06
N GLY A 6 5.88 -0.68 1.20
CA GLY A 6 6.67 -0.79 2.44
C GLY A 6 8.09 -1.24 2.17
N LEU A 7 8.87 -1.43 3.22
CA LEU A 7 10.27 -1.86 3.13
C LEU A 7 10.39 -3.37 2.84
N SER A 8 9.42 -4.16 3.31
CA SER A 8 9.43 -5.62 3.22
C SER A 8 8.03 -6.19 3.45
N GLY A 9 7.89 -7.51 3.47
CA GLY A 9 6.75 -8.18 4.09
C GLY A 9 6.58 -7.72 5.55
N GLY A 10 5.36 -7.75 6.09
CA GLY A 10 5.09 -7.35 7.47
C GLY A 10 5.21 -5.85 7.79
N SER A 11 5.48 -4.97 6.82
CA SER A 11 5.55 -3.51 7.05
C SER A 11 4.20 -2.87 7.41
N GLY A 12 3.09 -3.59 7.28
CA GLY A 12 1.74 -3.09 7.57
C GLY A 12 1.01 -2.54 6.33
N LYS A 13 1.47 -2.86 5.12
CA LYS A 13 0.82 -2.44 3.86
C LYS A 13 -0.65 -2.81 3.81
N THR A 14 -0.96 -4.08 4.06
CA THR A 14 -2.34 -4.61 3.98
C THR A 14 -3.25 -3.91 4.97
N LEU A 15 -2.83 -3.77 6.23
CA LEU A 15 -3.58 -3.05 7.25
C LEU A 15 -3.86 -1.60 6.82
N LEU A 16 -2.85 -0.91 6.30
CA LEU A 16 -2.98 0.46 5.83
C LEU A 16 -3.89 0.55 4.60
N SER A 17 -3.74 -0.35 3.64
CA SER A 17 -4.54 -0.38 2.42
C SER A 17 -6.02 -0.63 2.71
N LEU A 18 -6.33 -1.60 3.58
CA LEU A 18 -7.69 -1.91 4.03
C LEU A 18 -8.30 -0.72 4.79
N GLY A 19 -7.56 -0.18 5.77
CA GLY A 19 -8.01 0.95 6.56
C GLY A 19 -8.31 2.19 5.72
N LEU A 20 -7.43 2.56 4.78
CA LEU A 20 -7.65 3.67 3.86
C LEU A 20 -8.84 3.42 2.93
N THR A 21 -8.91 2.23 2.33
CA THR A 21 -10.02 1.84 1.45
C THR A 21 -11.36 1.96 2.17
N ARG A 22 -11.46 1.40 3.38
CA ARG A 22 -12.68 1.49 4.20
C ARG A 22 -13.00 2.92 4.59
N ALA A 23 -12.01 3.70 5.04
CA ALA A 23 -12.19 5.08 5.46
C ALA A 23 -12.64 5.99 4.30
N PHE A 24 -12.12 5.82 3.10
CA PHE A 24 -12.58 6.55 1.92
C PHE A 24 -14.02 6.17 1.57
N ARG A 25 -14.35 4.87 1.59
CA ARG A 25 -15.72 4.40 1.34
C ARG A 25 -16.71 4.96 2.36
N GLN A 26 -16.38 4.96 3.65
CA GLN A 26 -17.22 5.53 4.70
C GLN A 26 -17.45 7.05 4.53
N ARG A 27 -16.54 7.74 3.86
CA ARG A 27 -16.70 9.15 3.46
C ARG A 27 -17.42 9.33 2.12
N GLY A 28 -18.10 8.30 1.64
CA GLY A 28 -18.86 8.33 0.39
C GLY A 28 -18.00 8.33 -0.88
N ARG A 29 -16.68 8.05 -0.79
CA ARG A 29 -15.82 7.97 -1.96
C ARG A 29 -15.92 6.59 -2.60
N ARG A 30 -15.98 6.57 -3.92
CA ARG A 30 -15.92 5.33 -4.72
C ARG A 30 -14.47 4.93 -4.86
N VAL A 31 -14.09 3.91 -4.13
CA VAL A 31 -12.70 3.43 -4.13
C VAL A 31 -12.56 2.30 -5.13
N MET A 32 -11.56 2.37 -5.97
CA MET A 32 -11.09 1.25 -6.77
C MET A 32 -9.93 0.57 -6.02
N PRO A 33 -10.15 -0.60 -5.45
CA PRO A 33 -9.08 -1.35 -4.83
C PRO A 33 -8.27 -2.07 -5.91
N ALA A 34 -6.96 -2.19 -5.69
CA ALA A 34 -6.10 -2.99 -6.54
C ALA A 34 -4.97 -3.64 -5.72
N LYS A 35 -4.59 -4.84 -6.11
CA LYS A 35 -3.47 -5.58 -5.51
C LYS A 35 -2.48 -5.96 -6.61
N LYS A 36 -1.24 -5.52 -6.47
CA LYS A 36 -0.13 -5.98 -7.31
C LYS A 36 0.38 -7.32 -6.80
N GLY A 37 0.63 -8.25 -7.70
CA GLY A 37 1.17 -9.57 -7.36
C GLY A 37 0.10 -10.67 -7.26
N PRO A 38 0.51 -11.91 -6.98
CA PRO A 38 -0.35 -13.09 -7.03
C PRO A 38 -1.19 -13.31 -5.76
N ASP A 39 -1.13 -12.41 -4.77
CA ASP A 39 -1.85 -12.57 -3.51
C ASP A 39 -3.34 -12.27 -3.70
N TYR A 40 -4.13 -13.33 -3.91
CA TYR A 40 -5.56 -13.24 -4.11
C TYR A 40 -6.34 -12.99 -2.82
N ILE A 41 -5.79 -13.31 -1.65
CA ILE A 41 -6.44 -13.13 -0.35
C ILE A 41 -6.48 -11.63 0.00
N ASP A 42 -5.33 -10.94 -0.10
CA ASP A 42 -5.31 -9.49 0.09
C ASP A 42 -6.23 -8.78 -0.93
N ALA A 43 -6.27 -9.27 -2.18
CA ALA A 43 -7.19 -8.75 -3.19
C ALA A 43 -8.66 -8.92 -2.80
N ALA A 44 -9.04 -10.09 -2.24
CA ALA A 44 -10.40 -10.35 -1.76
C ALA A 44 -10.76 -9.41 -0.60
N TRP A 45 -9.90 -9.24 0.38
CA TRP A 45 -10.13 -8.34 1.51
C TRP A 45 -10.23 -6.87 1.09
N LEU A 46 -9.37 -6.43 0.18
CA LEU A 46 -9.50 -5.10 -0.41
C LEU A 46 -10.84 -4.92 -1.12
N GLY A 47 -11.30 -5.96 -1.81
CA GLY A 47 -12.61 -6.00 -2.46
C GLY A 47 -13.75 -5.82 -1.47
N ILE A 48 -13.73 -6.56 -0.34
CA ILE A 48 -14.72 -6.44 0.75
C ILE A 48 -14.69 -5.01 1.32
N ALA A 49 -13.51 -4.49 1.64
CA ALA A 49 -13.35 -3.14 2.18
C ALA A 49 -13.90 -2.06 1.25
N ALA A 50 -13.71 -2.19 -0.06
CA ALA A 50 -14.20 -1.27 -1.08
C ALA A 50 -15.67 -1.51 -1.47
N GLY A 51 -16.22 -2.70 -1.22
CA GLY A 51 -17.54 -3.13 -1.70
C GLY A 51 -17.57 -3.38 -3.22
N ARG A 52 -16.44 -3.76 -3.81
CA ARG A 52 -16.28 -4.09 -5.24
C ARG A 52 -15.00 -4.91 -5.45
N PRO A 53 -14.92 -5.76 -6.48
CA PRO A 53 -13.72 -6.55 -6.76
C PRO A 53 -12.45 -5.71 -6.90
N ALA A 54 -11.32 -6.25 -6.47
CA ALA A 54 -10.02 -5.62 -6.66
C ALA A 54 -9.46 -5.90 -8.06
N ALA A 55 -8.83 -4.88 -8.67
CA ALA A 55 -8.03 -5.06 -9.88
C ALA A 55 -6.66 -5.66 -9.56
N ASN A 56 -6.02 -6.26 -10.58
CA ASN A 56 -4.65 -6.76 -10.46
C ASN A 56 -3.76 -6.15 -11.56
N PRO A 57 -3.17 -4.96 -11.33
CA PRO A 57 -2.21 -4.36 -12.25
C PRO A 57 -0.82 -4.98 -12.04
N ASP A 58 -0.64 -6.22 -12.48
CA ASP A 58 0.62 -6.93 -12.31
C ASP A 58 1.45 -6.93 -13.61
N PRO A 59 2.66 -6.33 -13.60
CA PRO A 59 3.54 -6.31 -14.76
C PRO A 59 4.14 -7.68 -15.11
N TYR A 60 3.86 -8.72 -14.34
CA TYR A 60 4.15 -10.09 -14.74
C TYR A 60 3.26 -10.57 -15.90
N PHE A 61 2.01 -10.09 -15.94
CA PHE A 61 1.02 -10.49 -16.95
C PHE A 61 0.77 -9.44 -18.02
N LEU A 62 1.06 -8.16 -17.71
CA LEU A 62 0.77 -7.03 -18.58
C LEU A 62 2.02 -6.18 -18.78
N PRO A 63 2.31 -5.71 -20.00
CA PRO A 63 3.33 -4.70 -20.22
C PRO A 63 3.10 -3.46 -19.36
N LEU A 64 4.17 -2.79 -18.92
CA LEU A 64 4.08 -1.63 -18.04
C LEU A 64 3.24 -0.49 -18.65
N GLU A 65 3.36 -0.29 -19.96
CA GLU A 65 2.62 0.72 -20.73
C GLU A 65 1.11 0.45 -20.79
N GLU A 66 0.69 -0.79 -20.59
CA GLU A 66 -0.72 -1.17 -20.57
C GLU A 66 -1.38 -1.05 -19.19
N LEU A 67 -0.61 -0.96 -18.10
CA LEU A 67 -1.15 -0.90 -16.75
C LEU A 67 -2.15 0.25 -16.53
N PRO A 68 -1.92 1.48 -17.04
CA PRO A 68 -2.89 2.56 -16.89
C PRO A 68 -4.24 2.24 -17.55
N SER A 69 -4.20 1.71 -18.78
CA SER A 69 -5.42 1.36 -19.51
C SER A 69 -6.12 0.14 -18.92
N ALA A 70 -5.37 -0.85 -18.41
CA ALA A 70 -5.93 -2.00 -17.71
C ALA A 70 -6.66 -1.58 -16.42
N LEU A 71 -6.07 -0.65 -15.66
CA LEU A 71 -6.71 -0.10 -14.47
C LEU A 71 -8.00 0.65 -14.81
N VAL A 72 -8.02 1.43 -15.89
CA VAL A 72 -9.22 2.13 -16.37
C VAL A 72 -10.29 1.15 -16.84
N ARG A 73 -9.92 0.11 -17.61
CA ARG A 73 -10.87 -0.95 -18.03
C ARG A 73 -11.50 -1.67 -16.83
N SER A 74 -10.70 -1.97 -15.81
CA SER A 74 -11.23 -2.56 -14.58
C SER A 74 -12.22 -1.63 -13.88
N ALA A 75 -12.03 -0.31 -13.94
CA ALA A 75 -12.94 0.67 -13.38
C ALA A 75 -14.28 0.75 -14.12
N GLY A 76 -14.28 0.55 -15.44
CA GLY A 76 -15.47 0.58 -16.32
C GLY A 76 -16.12 -0.80 -16.56
N SER A 77 -15.71 -1.83 -15.83
CA SER A 77 -16.35 -3.16 -15.95
C SER A 77 -17.83 -3.10 -15.52
N PRO A 78 -18.73 -3.90 -16.12
CA PRO A 78 -20.15 -3.98 -15.73
C PRO A 78 -20.36 -4.27 -14.25
N PHE A 79 -19.39 -4.93 -13.60
CA PHE A 79 -19.38 -5.11 -12.14
C PHE A 79 -19.23 -3.81 -11.35
N PHE A 80 -18.95 -2.68 -11.99
CA PHE A 80 -18.70 -1.38 -11.37
C PHE A 80 -19.78 -0.33 -11.66
N ASN A 81 -20.93 -0.74 -12.25
CA ASN A 81 -22.09 0.13 -12.54
C ASN A 81 -21.72 1.43 -13.29
N ASP A 82 -20.81 1.37 -14.25
CA ASP A 82 -20.38 2.46 -15.16
C ASP A 82 -19.99 3.80 -14.48
N VAL A 83 -19.78 3.80 -13.19
CA VAL A 83 -19.42 5.02 -12.46
C VAL A 83 -17.93 5.03 -12.13
N SER A 84 -17.21 6.01 -12.67
CA SER A 84 -15.77 6.19 -12.44
C SER A 84 -15.43 6.28 -10.96
N PRO A 85 -14.37 5.60 -10.49
CA PRO A 85 -13.90 5.72 -9.11
C PRO A 85 -13.31 7.10 -8.83
N ASP A 86 -13.49 7.58 -7.60
CA ASP A 86 -12.90 8.84 -7.14
C ASP A 86 -11.41 8.68 -6.82
N ILE A 87 -11.02 7.49 -6.36
CA ILE A 87 -9.64 7.15 -6.01
C ILE A 87 -9.36 5.66 -6.26
N ALA A 88 -8.16 5.36 -6.73
CA ALA A 88 -7.61 4.01 -6.75
C ALA A 88 -6.59 3.85 -5.61
N VAL A 89 -6.76 2.82 -4.79
CA VAL A 89 -5.81 2.39 -3.75
C VAL A 89 -5.18 1.09 -4.22
N ILE A 90 -3.88 1.15 -4.53
CA ILE A 90 -3.13 0.04 -5.09
C ILE A 90 -2.15 -0.47 -4.05
N GLU A 91 -2.36 -1.67 -3.55
CA GLU A 91 -1.42 -2.30 -2.63
C GLU A 91 -0.31 -3.00 -3.40
N GLY A 92 0.93 -2.65 -3.06
CA GLY A 92 2.13 -3.31 -3.56
C GLY A 92 2.38 -4.68 -2.94
N ASN A 93 3.41 -5.36 -3.41
CA ASN A 93 3.87 -6.65 -2.91
C ASN A 93 5.32 -6.55 -2.44
N ARG A 94 5.70 -7.27 -1.38
CA ARG A 94 7.05 -7.26 -0.79
C ARG A 94 7.53 -5.84 -0.44
N GLY A 95 8.82 -5.53 -0.60
CA GLY A 95 9.36 -4.18 -0.52
C GLY A 95 9.10 -3.38 -1.79
N LEU A 96 9.29 -2.05 -1.68
CA LEU A 96 9.02 -1.11 -2.77
C LEU A 96 9.79 -1.43 -4.05
N TYR A 97 11.07 -1.78 -3.90
CA TYR A 97 11.99 -2.04 -4.99
C TYR A 97 12.21 -3.52 -5.29
N ASP A 98 11.62 -4.40 -4.48
CA ASP A 98 11.75 -5.84 -4.66
C ASP A 98 11.04 -6.28 -5.94
N GLY A 99 11.82 -6.73 -6.89
CA GLY A 99 11.37 -7.25 -8.18
C GLY A 99 11.74 -8.71 -8.38
N ARG A 100 11.67 -9.13 -9.63
CA ARG A 100 11.99 -10.48 -10.08
C ARG A 100 13.48 -10.71 -10.32
N ASP A 101 14.21 -9.64 -10.55
CA ASP A 101 15.62 -9.63 -10.91
C ASP A 101 16.36 -8.44 -10.27
N LEU A 102 17.65 -8.34 -10.52
CA LEU A 102 18.51 -7.28 -10.02
C LEU A 102 18.06 -5.87 -10.42
N MET A 103 17.42 -5.73 -11.58
CA MET A 103 16.91 -4.45 -12.09
C MET A 103 15.56 -4.07 -11.49
N GLY A 104 15.01 -4.92 -10.62
CA GLY A 104 13.71 -4.67 -9.98
C GLY A 104 12.52 -4.83 -10.91
N SER A 105 12.63 -5.67 -11.94
CA SER A 105 11.53 -5.96 -12.86
C SER A 105 10.30 -6.45 -12.09
N CYS A 106 9.14 -5.96 -12.46
CA CYS A 106 7.88 -6.22 -11.77
C CYS A 106 7.85 -5.73 -10.30
N SER A 107 8.68 -4.77 -9.91
CA SER A 107 8.62 -4.18 -8.56
C SER A 107 7.38 -3.28 -8.38
N THR A 108 7.05 -2.98 -7.14
CA THR A 108 6.00 -2.00 -6.82
C THR A 108 6.38 -0.60 -7.31
N ALA A 109 7.67 -0.26 -7.31
CA ALA A 109 8.17 1.00 -7.85
C ALA A 109 7.87 1.14 -9.35
N GLN A 110 8.10 0.10 -10.15
CA GLN A 110 7.77 0.12 -11.58
C GLN A 110 6.26 0.32 -11.82
N VAL A 111 5.41 -0.32 -11.03
CA VAL A 111 3.95 -0.10 -11.10
C VAL A 111 3.60 1.34 -10.76
N ALA A 112 4.20 1.91 -9.72
CA ALA A 112 3.96 3.30 -9.33
C ALA A 112 4.38 4.29 -10.42
N LEU A 113 5.55 4.08 -11.05
CA LEU A 113 6.02 4.87 -12.17
C LEU A 113 5.11 4.76 -13.40
N ALA A 114 4.80 3.52 -13.83
CA ALA A 114 3.94 3.27 -14.98
C ALA A 114 2.54 3.87 -14.81
N LEU A 115 2.00 3.81 -13.60
CA LEU A 115 0.72 4.42 -13.28
C LEU A 115 0.80 5.94 -13.02
N GLY A 116 2.00 6.54 -12.92
CA GLY A 116 2.16 7.91 -12.47
C GLY A 116 1.53 8.17 -11.10
N ALA A 117 1.55 7.16 -10.21
CA ALA A 117 0.92 7.20 -8.92
C ALA A 117 1.94 7.48 -7.81
N PRO A 118 1.70 8.45 -6.92
CA PRO A 118 2.59 8.67 -5.79
C PRO A 118 2.50 7.52 -4.79
N VAL A 119 3.62 7.26 -4.10
CA VAL A 119 3.75 6.20 -3.10
C VAL A 119 3.44 6.72 -1.72
N VAL A 120 2.62 6.01 -0.97
CA VAL A 120 2.53 6.10 0.48
C VAL A 120 3.34 4.94 1.07
N LEU A 121 4.40 5.27 1.79
CA LEU A 121 5.33 4.29 2.33
C LEU A 121 4.95 3.91 3.76
N ALA A 122 4.55 2.68 3.99
CA ALA A 122 4.37 2.13 5.33
C ALA A 122 5.72 1.67 5.90
N VAL A 123 6.13 2.25 7.02
CA VAL A 123 7.42 1.97 7.66
C VAL A 123 7.20 1.41 9.06
N ASN A 124 7.67 0.19 9.29
CA ASN A 124 7.67 -0.40 10.63
C ASN A 124 8.72 0.31 11.51
N CYS A 125 8.28 1.00 12.56
CA CYS A 125 9.11 1.80 13.44
C CYS A 125 9.47 1.09 14.75
N THR A 126 9.27 -0.23 14.84
CA THR A 126 9.56 -0.99 16.06
C THR A 126 11.01 -0.78 16.49
N LYS A 127 11.19 -0.24 17.71
CA LYS A 127 12.51 0.02 18.32
C LYS A 127 13.43 0.95 17.50
N MET A 128 12.87 1.77 16.62
CA MET A 128 13.63 2.73 15.79
C MET A 128 13.14 4.15 16.04
N THR A 129 14.05 5.14 15.96
CA THR A 129 13.76 6.57 15.98
C THR A 129 14.41 7.24 14.75
N ARG A 130 15.54 7.92 14.93
CA ARG A 130 16.24 8.62 13.84
C ARG A 130 16.70 7.68 12.69
N THR A 131 16.97 6.41 12.97
CA THR A 131 17.27 5.40 11.95
C THR A 131 16.15 5.27 10.91
N THR A 132 14.88 5.46 11.33
CA THR A 132 13.76 5.49 10.37
C THR A 132 13.92 6.57 9.31
N ALA A 133 14.42 7.75 9.68
CA ALA A 133 14.68 8.83 8.73
C ALA A 133 15.77 8.46 7.72
N ALA A 134 16.86 7.83 8.17
CA ALA A 134 17.93 7.37 7.28
C ALA A 134 17.43 6.33 6.27
N ILE A 135 16.57 5.41 6.70
CA ILE A 135 15.94 4.42 5.82
C ILE A 135 15.03 5.11 4.79
N VAL A 136 14.17 6.03 5.24
CA VAL A 136 13.26 6.77 4.34
C VAL A 136 14.06 7.60 3.33
N ALA A 137 15.11 8.29 3.76
CA ALA A 137 15.98 9.04 2.87
C ALA A 137 16.65 8.15 1.80
N GLY A 138 17.18 6.98 2.19
CA GLY A 138 17.75 6.02 1.26
C GLY A 138 16.73 5.48 0.25
N ILE A 139 15.53 5.16 0.72
CA ILE A 139 14.43 4.71 -0.15
C ILE A 139 14.03 5.83 -1.13
N ALA A 140 13.91 7.05 -0.68
CA ALA A 140 13.49 8.16 -1.52
C ALA A 140 14.50 8.54 -2.59
N SER A 141 15.80 8.41 -2.30
CA SER A 141 16.86 8.75 -3.23
C SER A 141 17.21 7.63 -4.22
N PHE A 142 16.72 6.40 -4.00
CA PHE A 142 17.12 5.24 -4.80
C PHE A 142 16.61 5.28 -6.24
N VAL A 143 15.38 5.82 -6.45
CA VAL A 143 14.80 6.08 -7.77
C VAL A 143 14.24 7.51 -7.76
N PRO A 144 14.97 8.49 -8.28
CA PRO A 144 14.62 9.92 -8.19
C PRO A 144 13.29 10.29 -8.85
N GLU A 145 12.87 9.53 -9.87
CA GLU A 145 11.61 9.76 -10.60
C GLU A 145 10.38 9.34 -9.80
N LEU A 146 10.57 8.54 -8.74
CA LEU A 146 9.47 8.03 -7.93
C LEU A 146 8.98 9.12 -6.96
N ARG A 147 7.70 9.43 -7.05
CA ARG A 147 7.08 10.42 -6.17
C ARG A 147 6.52 9.78 -4.91
N PHE A 148 6.80 10.37 -3.76
CA PHE A 148 6.23 9.97 -2.49
C PHE A 148 5.14 10.97 -2.07
N ALA A 149 3.94 10.45 -1.76
CA ALA A 149 2.89 11.24 -1.15
C ALA A 149 3.17 11.47 0.35
N GLY A 150 3.86 10.53 0.97
CA GLY A 150 4.27 10.60 2.37
C GLY A 150 4.55 9.23 2.99
N VAL A 151 4.83 9.27 4.28
CA VAL A 151 5.13 8.08 5.10
C VAL A 151 4.04 7.86 6.13
N VAL A 152 3.67 6.61 6.38
CA VAL A 152 2.88 6.19 7.52
C VAL A 152 3.77 5.38 8.46
N LEU A 153 3.92 5.86 9.67
CA LEU A 153 4.71 5.21 10.72
C LEU A 153 3.88 4.09 11.34
N ASN A 154 4.29 2.84 11.16
CA ASN A 154 3.60 1.69 11.71
C ASN A 154 4.31 1.15 12.96
N ASN A 155 3.56 0.51 13.86
CA ASN A 155 4.06 -0.07 15.10
C ASN A 155 4.76 0.92 16.03
N VAL A 156 4.28 2.18 16.10
CA VAL A 156 4.81 3.13 17.07
C VAL A 156 4.42 2.73 18.49
N GLY A 157 5.37 2.81 19.42
CA GLY A 157 5.20 2.31 20.78
C GLY A 157 4.30 3.20 21.66
N ASN A 158 4.34 4.52 21.45
CA ASN A 158 3.58 5.52 22.19
C ASN A 158 3.61 6.88 21.46
N PRO A 159 2.83 7.88 21.91
CA PRO A 159 2.80 9.21 21.27
C PRO A 159 4.16 9.94 21.23
N ARG A 160 4.97 9.82 22.26
CA ARG A 160 6.33 10.42 22.31
C ARG A 160 7.22 9.78 21.24
N HIS A 161 7.19 8.45 21.11
CA HIS A 161 7.92 7.74 20.06
C HIS A 161 7.47 8.18 18.67
N ALA A 162 6.16 8.25 18.42
CA ALA A 162 5.60 8.73 17.16
C ALA A 162 6.09 10.15 16.83
N ALA A 163 6.08 11.06 17.80
CA ALA A 163 6.54 12.45 17.62
C ALA A 163 8.04 12.51 17.28
N GLN A 164 8.88 11.73 17.97
CA GLN A 164 10.32 11.68 17.70
C GLN A 164 10.62 11.15 16.29
N VAL A 165 9.96 10.07 15.87
CA VAL A 165 10.15 9.50 14.53
C VAL A 165 9.66 10.47 13.45
N ARG A 166 8.48 11.08 13.64
CA ARG A 166 7.95 12.11 12.73
C ARG A 166 8.94 13.25 12.56
N GLN A 167 9.38 13.85 13.67
CA GLN A 167 10.33 14.96 13.64
C GLN A 167 11.63 14.57 12.89
N ALA A 168 12.15 13.36 13.12
CA ALA A 168 13.34 12.90 12.42
C ALA A 168 13.09 12.75 10.92
N VAL A 169 12.00 12.11 10.49
CA VAL A 169 11.68 11.93 9.07
C VAL A 169 11.49 13.28 8.39
N GLU A 170 10.69 14.17 8.95
CA GLU A 170 10.37 15.48 8.36
C GLU A 170 11.59 16.43 8.37
N TYR A 171 12.55 16.24 9.27
CA TYR A 171 13.79 17.02 9.32
C TYR A 171 14.84 16.58 8.29
N TYR A 172 14.98 15.27 8.07
CA TYR A 172 16.02 14.71 7.19
C TYR A 172 15.53 14.41 5.78
N THR A 173 14.23 14.54 5.51
CA THR A 173 13.63 14.30 4.20
C THR A 173 12.53 15.32 3.93
N ASP A 174 12.25 15.59 2.66
CA ASP A 174 11.12 16.45 2.26
C ASP A 174 9.79 15.67 2.18
N ILE A 175 9.72 14.48 2.82
CA ILE A 175 8.57 13.61 2.75
C ILE A 175 7.71 13.76 4.02
N PRO A 176 6.44 14.17 3.89
CA PRO A 176 5.58 14.37 5.06
C PRO A 176 5.20 13.04 5.72
N VAL A 177 5.10 13.04 7.05
CA VAL A 177 4.53 11.93 7.79
C VAL A 177 3.01 12.10 7.87
N LEU A 178 2.28 11.30 7.10
CA LEU A 178 0.82 11.37 6.97
C LEU A 178 0.09 10.87 8.22
N GLY A 179 0.70 9.95 8.95
CA GLY A 179 0.08 9.38 10.14
C GLY A 179 1.00 8.40 10.87
N ALA A 180 0.54 7.97 12.04
CA ALA A 180 1.21 6.98 12.86
C ALA A 180 0.18 5.98 13.40
N LEU A 181 0.45 4.69 13.21
CA LEU A 181 -0.36 3.59 13.70
C LEU A 181 0.32 2.98 14.93
N PRO A 182 -0.37 2.86 16.05
CA PRO A 182 0.18 2.23 17.23
C PRO A 182 0.41 0.74 16.99
N ARG A 183 1.28 0.15 17.79
CA ARG A 183 1.41 -1.30 17.82
C ARG A 183 0.09 -1.91 18.31
N LEU A 184 -0.52 -2.74 17.48
CA LEU A 184 -1.71 -3.48 17.86
C LEU A 184 -1.34 -4.60 18.83
N ARG A 185 -2.16 -4.82 19.85
CA ARG A 185 -1.98 -5.91 20.83
C ARG A 185 -2.23 -7.26 20.19
N GLU A 186 -3.23 -7.33 19.35
CA GLU A 186 -3.58 -8.48 18.52
C GLU A 186 -3.47 -8.07 17.06
N ASN A 187 -2.90 -8.93 16.24
CA ASN A 187 -2.87 -8.68 14.81
C ASN A 187 -4.24 -9.09 14.22
N PRO A 188 -5.07 -8.14 13.75
CA PRO A 188 -6.36 -8.48 13.15
C PRO A 188 -6.21 -9.25 11.83
N LEU A 189 -5.00 -9.24 11.25
CA LEU A 189 -4.67 -9.96 10.04
C LEU A 189 -3.63 -11.03 10.40
N PRO A 190 -4.03 -12.31 10.53
CA PRO A 190 -3.11 -13.38 10.90
C PRO A 190 -1.96 -13.50 9.90
N GLU A 191 -0.75 -13.76 10.39
CA GLU A 191 0.38 -14.12 9.51
C GLU A 191 0.01 -15.37 8.72
N ARG A 192 0.14 -15.28 7.40
CA ARG A 192 -0.27 -16.35 6.50
C ARG A 192 0.93 -17.05 5.91
N HIS A 193 0.93 -18.35 6.06
CA HIS A 193 1.64 -19.25 5.15
C HIS A 193 0.69 -19.58 4.00
N MET A 194 1.20 -19.68 2.78
CA MET A 194 0.41 -19.98 1.57
C MET A 194 -0.59 -21.12 1.84
N GLY A 195 -1.89 -20.84 1.72
CA GLY A 195 -2.94 -21.85 1.82
C GLY A 195 -4.04 -21.63 2.87
N LEU A 196 -4.15 -20.48 3.52
CA LEU A 196 -5.20 -20.25 4.51
C LEU A 196 -6.51 -19.73 3.92
N SER A 197 -7.61 -20.19 4.52
CA SER A 197 -8.99 -20.04 4.09
C SER A 197 -9.50 -18.58 4.09
N LEU A 198 -10.42 -18.29 3.18
CA LEU A 198 -11.18 -17.04 3.11
C LEU A 198 -12.23 -16.90 4.22
N ASP A 199 -12.46 -17.95 5.02
CA ASP A 199 -13.57 -18.05 5.96
C ASP A 199 -13.53 -17.03 7.12
N THR A 200 -12.40 -16.37 7.35
CA THR A 200 -12.26 -15.31 8.38
C THR A 200 -12.36 -13.89 7.84
N ALA A 201 -12.59 -13.72 6.55
CA ALA A 201 -12.56 -12.38 5.92
C ALA A 201 -13.80 -11.54 6.28
N ASP A 202 -14.96 -12.17 6.57
CA ASP A 202 -16.19 -11.45 6.89
C ASP A 202 -16.19 -10.85 8.30
N ASP A 203 -15.55 -11.52 9.26
CA ASP A 203 -15.57 -11.07 10.67
C ASP A 203 -14.49 -10.01 11.00
N THR A 204 -13.50 -9.82 10.13
CA THR A 204 -12.33 -8.96 10.44
C THR A 204 -12.42 -7.55 9.82
N VAL A 205 -13.40 -7.28 8.96
CA VAL A 205 -13.52 -6.02 8.19
C VAL A 205 -14.64 -5.10 8.74
N HIS A 206 -15.16 -5.39 9.92
CA HIS A 206 -16.16 -4.52 10.61
C HIS A 206 -15.49 -3.42 11.45
#